data_9befb7f67b210c7be677eced6faa8c2e
#
_entry.id   9befb7f67b210c7be677eced6faa8c2e
#
_cell.length_a   1.000
_cell.length_b   1.000
_cell.length_c   1.000
_cell.angle_alpha   90.00
_cell.angle_beta   90.00
_cell.angle_gamma   90.00
#
_symmetry.space_group_name_H-M   'P 1'
#
loop_
_entity.id
_entity.type
_entity.pdbx_description
1 polymer ?
#
loop_
_entity_poly.entity_id
_entity_poly.type
_entity_poly.pdbx_seq_one_letter_code
_entity_poly.pdbx_strand_id
1 'polypeptide(L)'
;VDDDLTAAAFRRAFRDADGVEPMPLPDGEVVDSLGSDIGPLRDALTHARWLHVTEQDTGGAAATLAAWPSTGVQVDFFFGWGAPIAFDFDLRQLIGDEDVQALARLLRLVSSVVGKDVVVRPEGERDGQPALVVEASTGRCRLLPAPPG
;
A
#
# COMPACT_ATOMS: atom_id res chain seq x y z
N VAL A 1 14.84 8.67 -3.85
CA VAL A 1 14.65 7.32 -4.37
C VAL A 1 15.37 6.33 -3.47
N ASP A 2 14.67 5.31 -3.00
CA ASP A 2 15.22 4.29 -2.13
C ASP A 2 15.83 3.18 -2.98
N ASP A 3 17.15 3.07 -2.98
CA ASP A 3 17.86 2.08 -3.78
C ASP A 3 17.55 0.64 -3.38
N ASP A 4 17.05 0.44 -2.15
CA ASP A 4 16.69 -0.87 -1.63
C ASP A 4 15.32 -1.36 -2.13
N LEU A 5 14.52 -0.47 -2.72
CA LEU A 5 13.19 -0.81 -3.21
C LEU A 5 13.26 -1.32 -4.65
N THR A 6 13.58 -2.58 -4.79
CA THR A 6 13.59 -3.26 -6.09
C THR A 6 12.47 -4.29 -6.15
N ALA A 7 12.10 -4.70 -7.36
CA ALA A 7 11.10 -5.74 -7.54
C ALA A 7 11.53 -7.05 -6.88
N ALA A 8 12.81 -7.39 -6.97
CA ALA A 8 13.34 -8.61 -6.35
C ALA A 8 13.26 -8.55 -4.82
N ALA A 9 13.64 -7.41 -4.22
CA ALA A 9 13.58 -7.23 -2.77
C ALA A 9 12.13 -7.28 -2.28
N PHE A 10 11.22 -6.66 -3.05
CA PHE A 10 9.81 -6.63 -2.70
C PHE A 10 9.22 -8.06 -2.69
N ARG A 11 9.53 -8.85 -3.71
CA ARG A 11 9.07 -10.24 -3.79
C ARG A 11 9.59 -11.08 -2.64
N ARG A 12 10.86 -10.88 -2.24
CA ARG A 12 11.43 -11.61 -1.11
C ARG A 12 10.74 -11.25 0.21
N ALA A 13 10.41 -9.98 0.40
CA ALA A 13 9.76 -9.52 1.62
C ALA A 13 8.36 -10.10 1.79
N PHE A 14 7.68 -10.40 0.69
CA PHE A 14 6.31 -10.91 0.71
C PHE A 14 6.21 -12.42 0.52
N ARG A 15 7.32 -13.15 0.59
CA ARG A 15 7.27 -14.61 0.60
C ARG A 15 6.73 -15.10 1.93
N ASP A 16 6.04 -16.24 1.90
CA ASP A 16 5.62 -16.88 3.13
C ASP A 16 6.82 -17.49 3.88
N ALA A 17 6.58 -18.00 5.08
CA ALA A 17 7.63 -18.53 5.93
C ALA A 17 8.33 -19.77 5.33
N ASP A 18 7.67 -20.47 4.43
CA ASP A 18 8.20 -21.67 3.78
C ASP A 18 8.95 -21.37 2.48
N GLY A 19 9.04 -20.09 2.10
CA GLY A 19 9.73 -19.70 0.88
C GLY A 19 8.95 -19.97 -0.39
N VAL A 20 7.65 -20.22 -0.29
CA VAL A 20 6.77 -20.44 -1.44
C VAL A 20 6.52 -19.09 -2.14
N GLU A 21 5.98 -19.14 -3.36
CA GLU A 21 5.65 -17.93 -4.13
C GLU A 21 4.91 -16.90 -3.29
N PRO A 22 5.22 -15.60 -3.45
CA PRO A 22 4.54 -14.57 -2.66
C PRO A 22 3.04 -14.56 -2.90
N MET A 23 2.29 -14.29 -1.85
CA MET A 23 0.84 -14.13 -1.96
C MET A 23 0.54 -12.94 -2.87
N PRO A 24 -0.42 -13.07 -3.82
CA PRO A 24 -0.61 -12.04 -4.84
C PRO A 24 -1.22 -10.73 -4.35
N LEU A 25 -2.02 -10.75 -3.27
CA LEU A 25 -2.75 -9.57 -2.80
C LEU A 25 -2.41 -9.24 -1.35
N PRO A 26 -1.26 -8.58 -1.09
CA PRO A 26 -0.94 -8.15 0.27
C PRO A 26 -1.90 -7.08 0.77
N ASP A 27 -2.13 -7.08 2.08
CA ASP A 27 -3.04 -6.16 2.74
C ASP A 27 -2.28 -4.97 3.32
N GLY A 28 -2.72 -3.76 2.97
CA GLY A 28 -2.15 -2.54 3.51
C GLY A 28 -3.15 -1.79 4.37
N GLU A 29 -2.64 -1.02 5.31
CA GLU A 29 -3.46 -0.13 6.12
C GLU A 29 -2.66 1.07 6.61
N VAL A 30 -3.37 2.14 6.93
CA VAL A 30 -2.78 3.29 7.64
C VAL A 30 -2.98 3.05 9.12
N VAL A 31 -1.88 2.96 9.87
CA VAL A 31 -1.90 2.65 11.31
C VAL A 31 -2.62 3.76 12.07
N ASP A 32 -3.54 3.38 12.95
CA ASP A 32 -4.30 4.31 13.78
C ASP A 32 -5.09 5.36 12.98
N SER A 33 -5.44 5.06 11.72
CA SER A 33 -6.24 5.98 10.92
C SER A 33 -7.65 6.14 11.52
N LEU A 34 -8.20 7.33 11.35
CA LEU A 34 -9.53 7.68 11.82
C LEU A 34 -10.45 7.96 10.64
N GLY A 35 -11.75 7.89 10.87
CA GLY A 35 -12.72 8.25 9.82
C GLY A 35 -12.50 9.67 9.29
N SER A 36 -12.05 10.58 10.14
CA SER A 36 -11.74 11.96 9.73
C SER A 36 -10.52 12.08 8.81
N ASP A 37 -9.69 11.03 8.72
CA ASP A 37 -8.53 11.03 7.81
C ASP A 37 -8.92 10.72 6.37
N ILE A 38 -10.10 10.16 6.14
CA ILE A 38 -10.54 9.71 4.81
C ILE A 38 -10.71 10.88 3.84
N GLY A 39 -11.39 11.94 4.27
CA GLY A 39 -11.66 13.10 3.42
C GLY A 39 -10.39 13.75 2.88
N PRO A 40 -9.46 14.16 3.76
CA PRO A 40 -8.19 14.76 3.32
C PRO A 40 -7.38 13.83 2.40
N LEU A 41 -7.38 12.52 2.67
CA LEU A 41 -6.66 11.58 1.82
C LEU A 41 -7.30 11.48 0.43
N ARG A 42 -8.63 11.36 0.36
CA ARG A 42 -9.32 11.31 -0.93
C ARG A 42 -9.04 12.57 -1.75
N ASP A 43 -9.08 13.74 -1.12
CA ASP A 43 -8.75 14.99 -1.78
C ASP A 43 -7.33 14.99 -2.33
N ALA A 44 -6.36 14.58 -1.52
CA ALA A 44 -4.97 14.57 -1.93
C ALA A 44 -4.72 13.61 -3.10
N LEU A 45 -5.33 12.43 -3.07
CA LEU A 45 -5.21 11.45 -4.15
C LEU A 45 -5.82 11.98 -5.44
N THR A 46 -6.99 12.60 -5.35
CA THR A 46 -7.71 13.13 -6.50
C THR A 46 -6.97 14.29 -7.16
N HIS A 47 -6.28 15.11 -6.37
CA HIS A 47 -5.58 16.30 -6.87
C HIS A 47 -4.12 16.04 -7.25
N ALA A 48 -3.59 14.85 -7.01
CA ALA A 48 -2.22 14.52 -7.41
C ALA A 48 -2.17 14.30 -8.92
N ARG A 49 -1.49 15.20 -9.64
CA ARG A 49 -1.47 15.18 -11.11
C ARG A 49 -0.82 13.95 -11.72
N TRP A 50 0.15 13.36 -11.00
CA TRP A 50 0.88 12.19 -11.48
C TRP A 50 0.11 10.89 -11.26
N LEU A 51 -1.01 10.95 -10.53
CA LEU A 51 -1.76 9.77 -10.12
C LEU A 51 -3.11 9.75 -10.85
N HIS A 52 -3.38 8.64 -11.54
CA HIS A 52 -4.71 8.42 -12.12
C HIS A 52 -5.59 7.77 -11.05
N VAL A 53 -6.76 8.34 -10.83
CA VAL A 53 -7.68 7.89 -9.77
C VAL A 53 -9.09 7.79 -10.32
N THR A 54 -9.78 6.69 -9.97
CA THR A 54 -11.21 6.57 -10.23
C THR A 54 -11.91 6.16 -8.95
N GLU A 55 -13.05 6.79 -8.67
CA GLU A 55 -13.91 6.37 -7.57
C GLU A 55 -14.87 5.30 -8.07
N GLN A 56 -15.02 4.25 -7.26
CA GLN A 56 -15.98 3.21 -7.55
C GLN A 56 -17.09 3.31 -6.51
N ASP A 57 -18.30 3.56 -6.99
CA ASP A 57 -19.48 3.57 -6.16
C ASP A 57 -20.01 2.13 -6.08
N THR A 58 -19.88 1.53 -4.90
CA THR A 58 -20.34 0.15 -4.68
C THR A 58 -21.78 0.09 -4.23
N GLY A 59 -22.47 1.24 -4.17
CA GLY A 59 -23.86 1.30 -3.73
C GLY A 59 -24.07 1.06 -2.25
N GLY A 60 -22.99 0.95 -1.47
CA GLY A 60 -23.03 0.70 -0.04
C GLY A 60 -22.45 1.85 0.77
N ALA A 61 -22.40 1.66 2.08
CA ALA A 61 -21.84 2.65 3.00
C ALA A 61 -20.33 2.82 2.87
N ALA A 62 -19.64 1.84 2.30
CA ALA A 62 -18.20 1.86 2.13
C ALA A 62 -17.84 2.27 0.71
N ALA A 63 -17.00 3.30 0.59
CA ALA A 63 -16.51 3.78 -0.70
C ALA A 63 -15.21 3.07 -1.05
N THR A 64 -14.99 2.83 -2.34
CA THR A 64 -13.73 2.33 -2.86
C THR A 64 -13.16 3.32 -3.86
N LEU A 65 -11.83 3.35 -3.95
CA LEU A 65 -11.13 4.24 -4.85
C LEU A 65 -9.96 3.47 -5.43
N ALA A 66 -9.87 3.45 -6.76
CA ALA A 66 -8.75 2.81 -7.46
C ALA A 66 -7.75 3.88 -7.89
N ALA A 67 -6.48 3.65 -7.63
CA ALA A 67 -5.41 4.56 -7.97
C ALA A 67 -4.33 3.82 -8.77
N TRP A 68 -3.82 4.47 -9.81
CA TRP A 68 -2.74 3.92 -10.64
C TRP A 68 -1.51 4.82 -10.51
N PRO A 69 -0.54 4.46 -9.63
CA PRO A 69 0.71 5.22 -9.54
C PRO A 69 1.60 5.04 -10.78
N SER A 70 1.39 3.95 -11.51
CA SER A 70 1.96 3.75 -12.85
C SER A 70 0.91 3.03 -13.69
N THR A 71 1.14 2.96 -15.00
CA THR A 71 0.16 2.40 -15.94
C THR A 71 -0.24 0.97 -15.62
N GLY A 72 0.70 0.17 -15.14
CA GLY A 72 0.48 -1.25 -14.88
C GLY A 72 0.17 -1.61 -13.43
N VAL A 73 0.15 -0.64 -12.51
CA VAL A 73 -0.04 -0.90 -11.08
C VAL A 73 -1.32 -0.24 -10.60
N GLN A 74 -2.22 -1.04 -10.06
CA GLN A 74 -3.49 -0.56 -9.48
C GLN A 74 -3.48 -0.82 -7.98
N VAL A 75 -3.81 0.20 -7.20
CA VAL A 75 -3.98 0.10 -5.75
C VAL A 75 -5.43 0.43 -5.45
N ASP A 76 -6.12 -0.47 -4.78
CA ASP A 76 -7.51 -0.29 -4.41
C ASP A 76 -7.61 0.10 -2.95
N PHE A 77 -8.17 1.28 -2.69
CA PHE A 77 -8.40 1.78 -1.34
C PHE A 77 -9.84 1.46 -0.91
N PHE A 78 -9.96 0.99 0.31
CA PHE A 78 -11.24 0.65 0.92
C PHE A 78 -11.42 1.50 2.17
N PHE A 79 -12.46 2.32 2.18
CA PHE A 79 -12.72 3.23 3.29
C PHE A 79 -13.87 2.71 4.13
N GLY A 80 -13.58 2.45 5.41
CA GLY A 80 -14.59 1.97 6.34
C GLY A 80 -14.81 0.47 6.35
N TRP A 81 -13.91 -0.32 5.78
CA TRP A 81 -13.98 -1.78 5.75
C TRP A 81 -13.03 -2.38 6.79
N GLY A 82 -13.44 -2.38 8.06
CA GLY A 82 -12.60 -2.84 9.15
C GLY A 82 -11.71 -1.72 9.67
N ALA A 83 -10.59 -1.42 9.01
CA ALA A 83 -9.82 -0.22 9.26
C ALA A 83 -10.44 0.97 8.51
N PRO A 84 -10.35 2.21 9.04
CA PRO A 84 -10.86 3.37 8.31
C PRO A 84 -10.21 3.54 6.94
N ILE A 85 -8.89 3.30 6.83
CA ILE A 85 -8.16 3.36 5.56
C ILE A 85 -7.38 2.06 5.40
N ALA A 86 -7.80 1.25 4.45
CA ALA A 86 -7.13 0.02 4.05
C ALA A 86 -6.96 0.01 2.54
N PHE A 87 -6.03 -0.80 2.03
CA PHE A 87 -5.82 -0.93 0.60
C PHE A 87 -5.23 -2.30 0.28
N ASP A 88 -5.31 -2.68 -0.99
CA ASP A 88 -4.57 -3.84 -1.49
C ASP A 88 -4.02 -3.53 -2.89
N PHE A 89 -3.14 -4.38 -3.36
CA PHE A 89 -2.59 -4.32 -4.70
C PHE A 89 -2.11 -5.71 -5.09
N ASP A 90 -1.89 -5.93 -6.38
CA ASP A 90 -1.46 -7.23 -6.89
C ASP A 90 0.06 -7.23 -7.10
N LEU A 91 0.76 -8.08 -6.36
CA LEU A 91 2.23 -8.20 -6.48
C LEU A 91 2.67 -8.55 -7.90
N ARG A 92 1.82 -9.24 -8.67
CA ARG A 92 2.15 -9.62 -10.05
C ARG A 92 2.24 -8.42 -10.99
N GLN A 93 1.66 -7.29 -10.60
CA GLN A 93 1.75 -6.05 -11.39
C GLN A 93 3.07 -5.32 -11.20
N LEU A 94 3.82 -5.66 -10.15
CA LEU A 94 5.12 -5.05 -9.87
C LEU A 94 6.20 -5.77 -10.66
N ILE A 95 6.27 -5.49 -11.96
CA ILE A 95 7.15 -6.20 -12.88
C ILE A 95 8.60 -5.71 -12.77
N GLY A 96 8.79 -4.39 -12.72
CA GLY A 96 10.10 -3.78 -12.66
C GLY A 96 10.28 -2.88 -11.46
N ASP A 97 11.51 -2.44 -11.24
CA ASP A 97 11.83 -1.56 -10.12
C ASP A 97 11.08 -0.24 -10.18
N GLU A 98 10.79 0.25 -11.39
CA GLU A 98 10.02 1.48 -11.58
C GLU A 98 8.61 1.35 -11.02
N ASP A 99 7.99 0.18 -11.15
CA ASP A 99 6.65 -0.06 -10.60
C ASP A 99 6.67 -0.03 -9.08
N VAL A 100 7.70 -0.60 -8.48
CA VAL A 100 7.88 -0.59 -7.02
C VAL A 100 8.10 0.84 -6.52
N GLN A 101 8.91 1.63 -7.23
CA GLN A 101 9.13 3.03 -6.87
C GLN A 101 7.86 3.86 -7.01
N ALA A 102 7.04 3.59 -8.02
CA ALA A 102 5.76 4.26 -8.20
C ALA A 102 4.80 3.94 -7.04
N LEU A 103 4.73 2.68 -6.64
CA LEU A 103 3.94 2.26 -5.49
C LEU A 103 4.43 2.95 -4.21
N ALA A 104 5.74 2.98 -4.00
CA ALA A 104 6.33 3.65 -2.83
C ALA A 104 5.98 5.13 -2.80
N ARG A 105 6.00 5.80 -3.95
CA ARG A 105 5.62 7.20 -4.06
C ARG A 105 4.18 7.42 -3.60
N LEU A 106 3.27 6.53 -4.01
CA LEU A 106 1.87 6.60 -3.60
C LEU A 106 1.74 6.41 -2.09
N LEU A 107 2.40 5.41 -1.54
CA LEU A 107 2.32 5.13 -0.10
C LEU A 107 2.93 6.25 0.75
N ARG A 108 4.00 6.90 0.26
CA ARG A 108 4.55 8.08 0.92
C ARG A 108 3.58 9.25 0.92
N LEU A 109 2.87 9.44 -0.19
CA LEU A 109 1.82 10.48 -0.24
C LEU A 109 0.75 10.21 0.81
N VAL A 110 0.28 8.96 0.89
CA VAL A 110 -0.73 8.56 1.89
C VAL A 110 -0.23 8.85 3.30
N SER A 111 0.96 8.39 3.63
CA SER A 111 1.56 8.59 4.95
C SER A 111 1.73 10.06 5.29
N SER A 112 2.19 10.86 4.33
CA SER A 112 2.41 12.29 4.51
C SER A 112 1.10 13.05 4.76
N VAL A 113 0.05 12.74 4.01
CA VAL A 113 -1.24 13.42 4.13
C VAL A 113 -1.91 13.09 5.45
N VAL A 114 -1.90 11.82 5.82
CA VAL A 114 -2.57 11.37 7.05
C VAL A 114 -1.70 11.65 8.28
N GLY A 115 -0.38 11.71 8.11
CA GLY A 115 0.55 11.93 9.22
C GLY A 115 0.73 10.69 10.09
N LYS A 116 0.50 9.51 9.52
CA LYS A 116 0.58 8.23 10.23
C LYS A 116 1.32 7.22 9.36
N ASP A 117 1.88 6.20 10.01
CA ASP A 117 2.62 5.15 9.30
C ASP A 117 1.68 4.30 8.45
N VAL A 118 2.22 3.83 7.34
CA VAL A 118 1.53 2.87 6.46
C VAL A 118 2.26 1.54 6.57
N VAL A 119 1.51 0.46 6.75
CA VAL A 119 2.08 -0.88 6.81
C VAL A 119 1.42 -1.77 5.78
N VAL A 120 2.20 -2.72 5.24
CA VAL A 120 1.71 -3.72 4.29
C VAL A 120 2.13 -5.10 4.80
N ARG A 121 1.16 -5.99 4.93
CA ARG A 121 1.36 -7.35 5.40
C ARG A 121 1.13 -8.34 4.27
N PRO A 122 1.78 -9.50 4.30
CA PRO A 122 1.41 -10.58 3.38
C PRO A 122 -0.07 -10.92 3.52
N GLU A 123 -0.70 -11.33 2.42
CA GLU A 123 -2.12 -11.66 2.41
C GLU A 123 -2.46 -12.70 3.48
N GLY A 124 -3.52 -12.44 4.24
CA GLY A 124 -3.98 -13.36 5.26
C GLY A 124 -3.27 -13.27 6.60
N GLU A 125 -2.24 -12.42 6.74
CA GLU A 125 -1.45 -12.31 7.97
C GLU A 125 -1.77 -11.02 8.73
N ARG A 126 -3.01 -10.85 9.14
CA ARG A 126 -3.47 -9.62 9.80
C ARG A 126 -2.71 -9.29 11.08
N ASP A 127 -2.33 -10.32 11.84
CA ASP A 127 -1.60 -10.16 13.10
C ASP A 127 -0.11 -10.39 12.92
N GLY A 128 0.32 -10.60 11.67
CA GLY A 128 1.72 -10.85 11.36
C GLY A 128 2.54 -9.58 11.31
N GLN A 129 3.86 -9.77 11.28
CA GLN A 129 4.78 -8.67 11.10
C GLN A 129 4.63 -8.07 9.70
N PRO A 130 4.57 -6.74 9.56
CA PRO A 130 4.47 -6.15 8.24
C PRO A 130 5.74 -6.39 7.42
N ALA A 131 5.58 -6.58 6.11
CA ALA A 131 6.69 -6.74 5.18
C ALA A 131 7.21 -5.40 4.69
N LEU A 132 6.36 -4.37 4.70
CA LEU A 132 6.71 -3.01 4.28
C LEU A 132 6.15 -2.01 5.29
N VAL A 133 6.97 -1.03 5.66
CA VAL A 133 6.55 0.07 6.54
C VAL A 133 6.97 1.38 5.89
N VAL A 134 6.04 2.33 5.81
CA VAL A 134 6.32 3.71 5.40
C VAL A 134 6.17 4.58 6.65
N GLU A 135 7.27 5.22 7.07
CA GLU A 135 7.29 6.03 8.28
C GLU A 135 6.84 7.46 7.98
N ALA A 136 5.79 7.92 8.66
CA ALA A 136 5.27 9.26 8.46
C ALA A 136 6.29 10.34 8.86
N SER A 137 7.08 10.08 9.90
CA SER A 137 8.03 11.05 10.43
C SER A 137 9.19 11.34 9.47
N THR A 138 9.58 10.38 8.63
CA THR A 138 10.74 10.50 7.75
C THR A 138 10.41 10.34 6.27
N GLY A 139 9.25 9.79 5.94
CA GLY A 139 8.89 9.42 4.58
C GLY A 139 9.63 8.20 4.07
N ARG A 140 10.34 7.49 4.95
CA ARG A 140 11.16 6.35 4.57
C ARG A 140 10.32 5.10 4.39
N CYS A 141 10.53 4.39 3.27
CA CYS A 141 9.96 3.07 3.02
C CYS A 141 10.98 2.02 3.41
N ARG A 142 10.59 1.08 4.26
CA ARG A 142 11.48 0.00 4.69
C ARG A 142 10.83 -1.34 4.39
N LEU A 143 11.57 -2.20 3.71
CA LEU A 143 11.20 -3.60 3.53
C LEU A 143 11.79 -4.40 4.70
N LEU A 144 10.95 -5.14 5.37
CA LEU A 144 11.37 -6.00 6.48
C LEU A 144 11.55 -7.41 5.93
N PRO A 145 12.66 -8.09 6.30
CA PRO A 145 12.88 -9.44 5.82
C PRO A 145 11.81 -10.38 6.36
N ALA A 146 11.45 -11.37 5.55
CA ALA A 146 10.56 -12.42 6.01
C ALA A 146 11.17 -13.08 7.24
N PRO A 147 10.35 -13.44 8.27
CA PRO A 147 10.90 -14.11 9.43
C PRO A 147 11.55 -15.44 9.03
N PRO A 148 12.66 -15.82 9.67
CA PRO A 148 13.27 -17.12 9.40
C PRO A 148 12.27 -18.22 9.70
N GLY A 149 12.02 -19.03 8.70
CA GLY A 149 11.02 -20.10 8.79
C GLY A 149 11.46 -21.23 9.68
#